data_b5d4ce64925a23a4fb009c2a60309642
#
_entry.id   b5d4ce64925a23a4fb009c2a60309642
#
_cell.length_a   1.000
_cell.length_b   1.000
_cell.length_c   1.000
_cell.angle_alpha   90.00
_cell.angle_beta   90.00
_cell.angle_gamma   90.00
#
_symmetry.space_group_name_H-M   'P 1'
#
loop_
_entity.id
_entity.type
_entity.pdbx_description
1 polymer ?
#
loop_
_entity_poly.entity_id
_entity_poly.type
_entity_poly.pdbx_seq_one_letter_code
_entity_poly.pdbx_strand_id
1 'polypeptide(L)'
;MNNYFVDTHCHIFKSDYENIDEVLKNASNNHIKYVINNGSNNKFNKEVLDLIGKYPNMYGAIGIHPEDVDDATQEDIKFIEDNLSNEKIVAIGEIGLDYYYTKDNKEEQIKLFETQLALAEKYNLPVIVHSRDATEDTINSLKKFNCKGVIHSFSGSLETARIYIKMGYLLGVNGVITFKNAKIKEVIKDVGLENIILETDSPYLTPEPFRGKQNNPGHVFEIAKFIADLYNISLEELAKKTNKNIANMYKKMKLD
;
A
#
# COMPACT_ATOMS: atom_id res chain seq x y z
N MET A 1 15.30 -14.60 16.90
CA MET A 1 14.38 -13.51 16.50
C MET A 1 13.63 -13.98 15.28
N ASN A 2 12.31 -13.93 15.26
CA ASN A 2 11.55 -14.41 14.10
C ASN A 2 11.68 -13.38 12.98
N ASN A 3 12.44 -13.68 11.95
CA ASN A 3 12.56 -12.85 10.76
C ASN A 3 11.28 -13.01 9.95
N TYR A 4 10.41 -12.04 9.99
CA TYR A 4 9.20 -12.00 9.19
C TYR A 4 9.11 -10.68 8.42
N PHE A 5 8.36 -10.72 7.34
CA PHE A 5 7.99 -9.56 6.56
C PHE A 5 6.49 -9.24 6.71
N VAL A 6 6.11 -8.10 6.20
CA VAL A 6 4.73 -7.61 6.14
C VAL A 6 4.44 -7.27 4.69
N ASP A 7 3.28 -7.68 4.18
CA ASP A 7 2.73 -7.15 2.94
C ASP A 7 1.91 -5.92 3.27
N THR A 8 2.42 -4.74 2.92
CA THR A 8 1.79 -3.48 3.31
C THR A 8 0.72 -2.99 2.34
N HIS A 9 0.52 -3.69 1.22
CA HIS A 9 -0.54 -3.41 0.26
C HIS A 9 -0.92 -4.65 -0.55
N CYS A 10 -2.11 -5.15 -0.31
CA CYS A 10 -2.71 -6.24 -1.07
C CYS A 10 -4.23 -6.07 -1.14
N HIS A 11 -4.87 -6.78 -2.09
CA HIS A 11 -6.31 -6.85 -2.28
C HIS A 11 -6.75 -8.31 -2.17
N ILE A 12 -6.97 -8.78 -0.93
CA ILE A 12 -7.38 -10.15 -0.65
C ILE A 12 -8.91 -10.15 -0.52
N PHE A 13 -9.60 -10.47 -1.60
CA PHE A 13 -11.06 -10.51 -1.65
C PHE A 13 -11.58 -11.83 -2.20
N LYS A 14 -12.83 -12.18 -1.83
CA LYS A 14 -13.50 -13.40 -2.29
C LYS A 14 -13.74 -13.42 -3.80
N SER A 15 -13.76 -12.25 -4.45
CA SER A 15 -13.83 -12.15 -5.91
C SER A 15 -12.58 -12.64 -6.61
N ASP A 16 -11.42 -12.54 -5.94
CA ASP A 16 -10.11 -12.78 -6.55
C ASP A 16 -9.48 -14.10 -6.10
N TYR A 17 -9.86 -14.60 -4.92
CA TYR A 17 -9.31 -15.81 -4.36
C TYR A 17 -10.42 -16.77 -3.90
N GLU A 18 -10.40 -18.00 -4.40
CA GLU A 18 -11.34 -19.05 -4.01
C GLU A 18 -11.21 -19.42 -2.53
N ASN A 19 -10.01 -19.36 -1.97
CA ASN A 19 -9.73 -19.74 -0.59
C ASN A 19 -8.72 -18.78 0.09
N ILE A 20 -9.25 -17.80 0.85
CA ILE A 20 -8.45 -16.83 1.59
C ILE A 20 -7.59 -17.50 2.69
N ASP A 21 -8.07 -18.57 3.33
CA ASP A 21 -7.31 -19.29 4.35
C ASP A 21 -6.02 -19.89 3.74
N GLU A 22 -6.08 -20.40 2.50
CA GLU A 22 -4.90 -20.90 1.79
C GLU A 22 -3.95 -19.77 1.39
N VAL A 23 -4.46 -18.63 0.97
CA VAL A 23 -3.64 -17.44 0.65
C VAL A 23 -2.84 -17.01 1.87
N LEU A 24 -3.48 -16.87 3.03
CA LEU A 24 -2.82 -16.46 4.26
C LEU A 24 -1.87 -17.55 4.80
N LYS A 25 -2.20 -18.83 4.64
CA LYS A 25 -1.31 -19.93 4.97
C LYS A 25 -0.06 -19.91 4.08
N ASN A 26 -0.22 -19.66 2.79
CA ASN A 26 0.91 -19.49 1.86
C ASN A 26 1.78 -18.31 2.27
N ALA A 27 1.20 -17.16 2.61
CA ALA A 27 1.92 -16.00 3.12
C ALA A 27 2.77 -16.37 4.35
N SER A 28 2.15 -17.02 5.36
CA SER A 28 2.85 -17.46 6.57
C SER A 28 3.99 -18.43 6.28
N ASN A 29 3.81 -19.38 5.38
CA ASN A 29 4.86 -20.33 4.96
C ASN A 29 6.05 -19.63 4.27
N ASN A 30 5.82 -18.46 3.69
CA ASN A 30 6.83 -17.60 3.07
C ASN A 30 7.30 -16.46 3.99
N HIS A 31 7.20 -16.64 5.31
CA HIS A 31 7.65 -15.67 6.31
C HIS A 31 6.91 -14.32 6.31
N ILE A 32 5.71 -14.23 5.75
CA ILE A 32 4.86 -13.04 5.84
C ILE A 32 3.95 -13.22 7.05
N LYS A 33 4.14 -12.39 8.06
CA LYS A 33 3.39 -12.50 9.32
C LYS A 33 2.11 -11.67 9.32
N TYR A 34 2.16 -10.48 8.72
CA TYR A 34 1.04 -9.54 8.68
C TYR A 34 0.78 -9.08 7.25
N VAL A 35 -0.46 -8.73 6.98
CA VAL A 35 -0.88 -8.10 5.72
C VAL A 35 -1.75 -6.88 6.01
N ILE A 36 -1.67 -5.84 5.16
CA ILE A 36 -2.63 -4.74 5.13
C ILE A 36 -3.49 -4.93 3.88
N ASN A 37 -4.76 -5.29 4.10
CA ASN A 37 -5.73 -5.46 3.03
C ASN A 37 -6.38 -4.12 2.70
N ASN A 38 -6.34 -3.70 1.43
CA ASN A 38 -6.75 -2.37 1.01
C ASN A 38 -8.10 -2.42 0.29
N GLY A 39 -9.08 -1.68 0.80
CA GLY A 39 -10.32 -1.43 0.11
C GLY A 39 -10.16 -0.34 -0.95
N SER A 40 -11.07 -0.31 -1.91
CA SER A 40 -11.07 0.67 -3.00
C SER A 40 -12.43 1.34 -3.21
N ASN A 41 -13.49 0.76 -2.65
CA ASN A 41 -14.87 1.29 -2.69
C ASN A 41 -15.70 0.69 -1.55
N ASN A 42 -16.95 1.10 -1.43
CA ASN A 42 -17.83 0.69 -0.33
C ASN A 42 -17.97 -0.84 -0.20
N LYS A 43 -18.06 -1.57 -1.32
CA LYS A 43 -18.15 -3.04 -1.32
C LYS A 43 -16.89 -3.65 -0.70
N PHE A 44 -15.73 -3.28 -1.18
CA PHE A 44 -14.46 -3.81 -0.71
C PHE A 44 -14.08 -3.28 0.68
N ASN A 45 -14.44 -2.05 1.03
CA ASN A 45 -14.27 -1.52 2.38
C ASN A 45 -15.05 -2.34 3.43
N LYS A 46 -16.28 -2.76 3.13
CA LYS A 46 -17.07 -3.66 3.99
C LYS A 46 -16.40 -5.03 4.12
N GLU A 47 -15.91 -5.58 3.01
CA GLU A 47 -15.22 -6.87 3.03
C GLU A 47 -13.89 -6.79 3.80
N VAL A 48 -13.15 -5.68 3.72
CA VAL A 48 -11.97 -5.44 4.58
C VAL A 48 -12.34 -5.53 6.05
N LEU A 49 -13.42 -4.86 6.49
CA LEU A 49 -13.87 -4.90 7.89
C LEU A 49 -14.21 -6.32 8.35
N ASP A 50 -14.90 -7.10 7.52
CA ASP A 50 -15.23 -8.50 7.81
C ASP A 50 -13.96 -9.35 7.94
N LEU A 51 -13.02 -9.19 7.02
CA LEU A 51 -11.79 -9.98 6.98
C LEU A 51 -10.84 -9.66 8.13
N ILE A 52 -10.65 -8.40 8.49
CA ILE A 52 -9.82 -8.04 9.65
C ILE A 52 -10.44 -8.50 10.96
N GLY A 53 -11.77 -8.61 11.03
CA GLY A 53 -12.48 -9.23 12.16
C GLY A 53 -12.19 -10.72 12.29
N LYS A 54 -12.07 -11.43 11.16
CA LYS A 54 -11.83 -12.88 11.11
C LYS A 54 -10.36 -13.26 11.31
N TYR A 55 -9.43 -12.51 10.71
CA TYR A 55 -8.02 -12.87 10.68
C TYR A 55 -7.17 -11.99 11.61
N PRO A 56 -6.54 -12.56 12.65
CA PRO A 56 -5.78 -11.77 13.63
C PRO A 56 -4.57 -11.04 13.03
N ASN A 57 -3.93 -11.62 12.03
CA ASN A 57 -2.73 -11.08 11.39
C ASN A 57 -3.04 -10.18 10.17
N MET A 58 -4.32 -9.88 9.92
CA MET A 58 -4.74 -8.96 8.88
C MET A 58 -5.14 -7.63 9.49
N TYR A 59 -4.58 -6.55 8.96
CA TYR A 59 -4.97 -5.17 9.16
C TYR A 59 -5.67 -4.65 7.90
N GLY A 60 -6.31 -3.51 7.98
CA GLY A 60 -7.04 -2.93 6.85
C GLY A 60 -6.71 -1.47 6.62
N ALA A 61 -6.83 -1.06 5.38
CA ALA A 61 -7.02 0.33 4.98
C ALA A 61 -8.34 0.42 4.22
N ILE A 62 -9.09 1.49 4.42
CA ILE A 62 -10.37 1.75 3.76
C ILE A 62 -10.34 3.12 3.09
N GLY A 63 -10.81 3.18 1.86
CA GLY A 63 -10.81 4.37 1.04
C GLY A 63 -11.66 4.20 -0.21
N ILE A 64 -11.68 5.24 -1.05
CA ILE A 64 -12.28 5.20 -2.38
C ILE A 64 -11.19 5.51 -3.39
N HIS A 65 -10.93 4.53 -4.26
CA HIS A 65 -9.94 4.62 -5.33
C HIS A 65 -10.39 5.63 -6.40
N PRO A 66 -9.48 6.34 -7.07
CA PRO A 66 -9.84 7.30 -8.11
C PRO A 66 -10.66 6.72 -9.28
N GLU A 67 -10.53 5.44 -9.58
CA GLU A 67 -11.34 4.78 -10.61
C GLU A 67 -12.82 4.65 -10.25
N ASP A 68 -13.15 4.68 -8.94
CA ASP A 68 -14.53 4.60 -8.43
C ASP A 68 -15.15 6.00 -8.16
N VAL A 69 -14.51 7.09 -8.63
CA VAL A 69 -14.94 8.47 -8.31
C VAL A 69 -16.35 8.79 -8.79
N ASP A 70 -16.75 8.27 -9.96
CA ASP A 70 -18.05 8.56 -10.58
C ASP A 70 -19.22 7.94 -9.80
N ASP A 71 -18.97 6.85 -9.07
CA ASP A 71 -19.94 6.13 -8.24
C ASP A 71 -19.84 6.52 -6.75
N ALA A 72 -18.87 7.35 -6.36
CA ALA A 72 -18.60 7.73 -4.99
C ALA A 72 -19.68 8.66 -4.42
N THR A 73 -20.19 8.33 -3.23
CA THR A 73 -21.24 9.09 -2.54
C THR A 73 -20.77 9.68 -1.22
N GLN A 74 -21.55 10.60 -0.66
CA GLN A 74 -21.29 11.13 0.69
C GLN A 74 -21.49 10.07 1.78
N GLU A 75 -22.36 9.08 1.54
CA GLU A 75 -22.57 7.93 2.41
C GLU A 75 -21.34 7.06 2.47
N ASP A 76 -20.60 6.91 1.37
CA ASP A 76 -19.35 6.14 1.34
C ASP A 76 -18.24 6.84 2.15
N ILE A 77 -18.13 8.16 2.04
CA ILE A 77 -17.21 8.96 2.87
C ILE A 77 -17.58 8.84 4.35
N LYS A 78 -18.87 8.93 4.66
CA LYS A 78 -19.35 8.74 6.03
C LYS A 78 -19.07 7.33 6.54
N PHE A 79 -19.26 6.31 5.73
CA PHE A 79 -18.95 4.92 6.08
C PHE A 79 -17.46 4.76 6.43
N ILE A 80 -16.56 5.37 5.65
CA ILE A 80 -15.13 5.38 5.97
C ILE A 80 -14.93 6.04 7.33
N GLU A 81 -15.43 7.26 7.52
CA GLU A 81 -15.25 8.02 8.75
C GLU A 81 -15.73 7.26 9.99
N ASP A 82 -16.93 6.67 9.94
CA ASP A 82 -17.55 5.91 11.04
C ASP A 82 -16.70 4.69 11.47
N ASN A 83 -15.83 4.17 10.59
CA ASN A 83 -15.02 2.99 10.85
C ASN A 83 -13.54 3.28 11.16
N LEU A 84 -13.09 4.54 11.10
CA LEU A 84 -11.69 4.90 11.37
C LEU A 84 -11.25 4.66 12.84
N SER A 85 -12.20 4.53 13.78
CA SER A 85 -11.92 4.20 15.17
C SER A 85 -11.52 2.73 15.39
N ASN A 86 -11.78 1.85 14.43
CA ASN A 86 -11.39 0.44 14.51
C ASN A 86 -9.86 0.33 14.63
N GLU A 87 -9.38 -0.38 15.67
CA GLU A 87 -7.94 -0.51 15.94
C GLU A 87 -7.16 -1.23 14.82
N LYS A 88 -7.84 -2.06 14.01
CA LYS A 88 -7.24 -2.75 12.88
C LYS A 88 -7.30 -1.97 11.56
N ILE A 89 -8.01 -0.86 11.50
CA ILE A 89 -7.91 0.09 10.39
C ILE A 89 -6.71 1.00 10.66
N VAL A 90 -5.66 0.78 9.90
CA VAL A 90 -4.33 1.39 10.14
C VAL A 90 -4.02 2.57 9.23
N ALA A 91 -4.80 2.75 8.16
CA ALA A 91 -4.64 3.83 7.19
C ALA A 91 -5.97 4.16 6.50
N ILE A 92 -6.04 5.34 5.86
CA ILE A 92 -7.02 5.62 4.83
C ILE A 92 -6.39 5.31 3.47
N GLY A 93 -6.99 4.40 2.72
CA GLY A 93 -6.48 3.90 1.45
C GLY A 93 -7.31 2.71 0.93
N GLU A 94 -7.21 2.43 -0.33
CA GLU A 94 -6.39 3.11 -1.31
C GLU A 94 -7.10 4.36 -1.84
N ILE A 95 -6.39 5.50 -1.88
CA ILE A 95 -6.91 6.80 -2.32
C ILE A 95 -5.88 7.46 -3.24
N GLY A 96 -6.29 8.42 -4.06
CA GLY A 96 -5.31 9.12 -4.89
C GLY A 96 -5.85 9.58 -6.23
N LEU A 97 -4.98 9.57 -7.25
CA LEU A 97 -5.28 10.05 -8.60
C LEU A 97 -4.80 9.05 -9.66
N ASP A 98 -5.65 8.75 -10.64
CA ASP A 98 -5.32 7.94 -11.81
C ASP A 98 -5.80 8.64 -13.10
N TYR A 99 -4.86 9.04 -13.95
CA TYR A 99 -5.16 9.70 -15.23
C TYR A 99 -4.84 8.81 -16.43
N TYR A 100 -4.62 7.51 -16.19
CA TYR A 100 -4.27 6.57 -17.27
C TYR A 100 -5.46 6.26 -18.17
N TYR A 101 -6.63 5.98 -17.57
CA TYR A 101 -7.81 5.60 -18.34
C TYR A 101 -8.60 6.81 -18.83
N THR A 102 -8.73 7.85 -18.01
CA THR A 102 -9.44 9.09 -18.36
C THR A 102 -8.87 10.28 -17.59
N LYS A 103 -9.05 11.46 -18.19
CA LYS A 103 -8.78 12.75 -17.53
C LYS A 103 -10.02 13.61 -17.42
N ASP A 104 -11.17 13.10 -17.90
CA ASP A 104 -12.42 13.87 -17.98
C ASP A 104 -13.00 14.17 -16.60
N ASN A 105 -12.72 13.29 -15.60
CA ASN A 105 -13.14 13.43 -14.19
C ASN A 105 -11.99 13.83 -13.25
N LYS A 106 -10.98 14.52 -13.76
CA LYS A 106 -9.79 14.93 -13.01
C LYS A 106 -10.12 15.79 -11.79
N GLU A 107 -11.04 16.76 -11.93
CA GLU A 107 -11.44 17.65 -10.85
C GLU A 107 -12.18 16.89 -9.74
N GLU A 108 -13.02 15.95 -10.12
CA GLU A 108 -13.75 15.06 -9.22
C GLU A 108 -12.79 14.14 -8.46
N GLN A 109 -11.80 13.55 -9.14
CA GLN A 109 -10.75 12.75 -8.50
C GLN A 109 -9.98 13.58 -7.48
N ILE A 110 -9.54 14.80 -7.82
CA ILE A 110 -8.83 15.70 -6.89
C ILE A 110 -9.70 16.01 -5.67
N LYS A 111 -10.96 16.36 -5.88
CA LYS A 111 -11.89 16.66 -4.80
C LYS A 111 -12.12 15.48 -3.87
N LEU A 112 -12.30 14.27 -4.43
CA LEU A 112 -12.47 13.04 -3.67
C LEU A 112 -11.20 12.71 -2.86
N PHE A 113 -10.02 12.82 -3.51
CA PHE A 113 -8.73 12.60 -2.87
C PHE A 113 -8.52 13.57 -1.69
N GLU A 114 -8.72 14.87 -1.90
CA GLU A 114 -8.58 15.89 -0.86
C GLU A 114 -9.59 15.74 0.28
N THR A 115 -10.81 15.28 -0.01
CA THR A 115 -11.79 14.94 1.03
C THR A 115 -11.28 13.83 1.95
N GLN A 116 -10.66 12.81 1.38
CA GLN A 116 -10.11 11.69 2.15
C GLN A 116 -8.80 12.06 2.87
N LEU A 117 -7.98 12.94 2.29
CA LEU A 117 -6.82 13.53 2.98
C LEU A 117 -7.25 14.33 4.21
N ALA A 118 -8.33 15.10 4.13
CA ALA A 118 -8.88 15.85 5.26
C ALA A 118 -9.32 14.90 6.40
N LEU A 119 -9.91 13.75 6.08
CA LEU A 119 -10.23 12.72 7.09
C LEU A 119 -8.94 12.15 7.71
N ALA A 120 -7.92 11.85 6.91
CA ALA A 120 -6.65 11.33 7.39
C ALA A 120 -5.98 12.31 8.37
N GLU A 121 -5.96 13.59 8.04
CA GLU A 121 -5.44 14.64 8.92
C GLU A 121 -6.26 14.73 10.21
N LYS A 122 -7.59 14.78 10.12
CA LYS A 122 -8.53 14.87 11.26
C LYS A 122 -8.33 13.72 12.26
N TYR A 123 -8.15 12.49 11.74
CA TYR A 123 -8.02 11.29 12.58
C TYR A 123 -6.56 10.89 12.83
N ASN A 124 -5.59 11.68 12.35
CA ASN A 124 -4.15 11.42 12.47
C ASN A 124 -3.78 9.98 12.02
N LEU A 125 -4.35 9.57 10.89
CA LEU A 125 -4.07 8.29 10.25
C LEU A 125 -3.16 8.51 9.04
N PRO A 126 -2.24 7.57 8.75
CA PRO A 126 -1.50 7.60 7.50
C PRO A 126 -2.41 7.30 6.30
N VAL A 127 -1.94 7.67 5.12
CA VAL A 127 -2.64 7.40 3.85
C VAL A 127 -1.84 6.43 2.99
N ILE A 128 -2.54 5.61 2.19
CA ILE A 128 -1.96 4.78 1.14
C ILE A 128 -2.41 5.38 -0.18
N VAL A 129 -1.45 5.92 -0.94
CA VAL A 129 -1.71 6.81 -2.07
C VAL A 129 -1.39 6.11 -3.39
N HIS A 130 -2.41 5.99 -4.23
CA HIS A 130 -2.31 5.66 -5.64
C HIS A 130 -1.96 6.90 -6.44
N SER A 131 -1.00 6.79 -7.38
CA SER A 131 -0.64 7.88 -8.27
C SER A 131 -0.18 7.35 -9.62
N ARG A 132 -1.04 7.45 -10.64
CA ARG A 132 -0.73 7.00 -11.99
C ARG A 132 -0.99 8.09 -13.00
N ASP A 133 0.07 8.48 -13.75
CA ASP A 133 0.05 9.61 -14.71
C ASP A 133 -0.41 10.95 -14.10
N ALA A 134 -0.36 11.09 -12.74
CA ALA A 134 -0.93 12.18 -11.97
C ALA A 134 0.05 12.81 -10.95
N THR A 135 1.35 12.59 -11.10
CA THR A 135 2.37 12.91 -10.09
C THR A 135 2.30 14.36 -9.60
N GLU A 136 2.15 15.34 -10.50
CA GLU A 136 2.15 16.76 -10.13
C GLU A 136 0.95 17.10 -9.26
N ASP A 137 -0.26 16.69 -9.67
CA ASP A 137 -1.49 16.96 -8.92
C ASP A 137 -1.53 16.19 -7.60
N THR A 138 -1.00 14.96 -7.57
CA THR A 138 -0.83 14.20 -6.33
C THR A 138 0.04 14.97 -5.34
N ILE A 139 1.22 15.45 -5.76
CA ILE A 139 2.10 16.26 -4.91
C ILE A 139 1.41 17.55 -4.45
N ASN A 140 0.67 18.22 -5.34
CA ASN A 140 0.00 19.46 -5.04
C ASN A 140 -1.14 19.27 -4.02
N SER A 141 -1.93 18.19 -4.15
CA SER A 141 -2.97 17.84 -3.17
C SER A 141 -2.36 17.47 -1.82
N LEU A 142 -1.32 16.60 -1.80
CA LEU A 142 -0.65 16.20 -0.57
C LEU A 142 -0.04 17.37 0.22
N LYS A 143 0.45 18.42 -0.45
CA LYS A 143 1.00 19.62 0.19
C LYS A 143 -0.03 20.45 0.97
N LYS A 144 -1.31 20.28 0.69
CA LYS A 144 -2.39 21.02 1.36
C LYS A 144 -2.71 20.49 2.75
N PHE A 145 -2.27 19.27 3.07
CA PHE A 145 -2.62 18.56 4.30
C PHE A 145 -1.36 18.11 5.06
N ASN A 146 -1.45 18.06 6.38
CA ASN A 146 -0.39 17.53 7.23
C ASN A 146 -0.51 16.01 7.39
N CYS A 147 -0.53 15.28 6.29
CA CYS A 147 -0.60 13.83 6.27
C CYS A 147 0.77 13.21 6.04
N LYS A 148 0.93 11.98 6.52
CA LYS A 148 2.04 11.07 6.18
C LYS A 148 1.45 9.81 5.60
N GLY A 149 2.27 9.01 4.94
CA GLY A 149 1.74 7.76 4.38
C GLY A 149 2.73 7.06 3.47
N VAL A 150 2.18 6.34 2.54
CA VAL A 150 2.92 5.54 1.57
C VAL A 150 2.46 5.93 0.17
N ILE A 151 3.39 6.17 -0.72
CA ILE A 151 3.12 6.18 -2.15
C ILE A 151 3.21 4.73 -2.61
N HIS A 152 2.05 4.11 -2.76
CA HIS A 152 1.90 2.72 -3.18
C HIS A 152 2.47 2.53 -4.60
N SER A 153 3.02 1.35 -4.86
CA SER A 153 3.52 0.96 -6.20
C SER A 153 4.41 2.02 -6.86
N PHE A 154 5.32 2.61 -6.08
CA PHE A 154 6.12 3.73 -6.56
C PHE A 154 6.96 3.35 -7.78
N SER A 155 6.78 4.08 -8.88
CA SER A 155 7.47 3.87 -10.16
C SER A 155 8.08 5.15 -10.75
N GLY A 156 8.10 6.24 -9.99
CA GLY A 156 8.56 7.56 -10.41
C GLY A 156 10.09 7.71 -10.49
N SER A 157 10.53 8.93 -10.81
CA SER A 157 11.94 9.29 -10.86
C SER A 157 12.54 9.47 -9.46
N LEU A 158 13.87 9.54 -9.38
CA LEU A 158 14.59 9.82 -8.13
C LEU A 158 14.23 11.20 -7.57
N GLU A 159 14.02 12.19 -8.42
CA GLU A 159 13.60 13.53 -8.01
C GLU A 159 12.21 13.47 -7.36
N THR A 160 11.27 12.76 -7.96
CA THR A 160 9.92 12.55 -7.42
C THR A 160 9.96 11.80 -6.08
N ALA A 161 10.78 10.75 -6.00
CA ALA A 161 11.00 9.99 -4.76
C ALA A 161 11.47 10.91 -3.62
N ARG A 162 12.47 11.75 -3.89
CA ARG A 162 13.01 12.70 -2.89
C ARG A 162 11.97 13.75 -2.44
N ILE A 163 11.06 14.16 -3.32
CA ILE A 163 9.96 15.06 -2.94
C ILE A 163 9.05 14.38 -1.95
N TYR A 164 8.56 13.16 -2.24
CA TYR A 164 7.69 12.41 -1.33
C TYR A 164 8.37 12.11 0.01
N ILE A 165 9.63 11.67 0.00
CA ILE A 165 10.40 11.40 1.21
C ILE A 165 10.53 12.65 2.08
N LYS A 166 10.83 13.81 1.47
CA LYS A 166 10.91 15.10 2.18
C LYS A 166 9.56 15.50 2.82
N MET A 167 8.46 15.09 2.21
CA MET A 167 7.11 15.30 2.76
C MET A 167 6.74 14.28 3.85
N GLY A 168 7.61 13.28 4.13
CA GLY A 168 7.40 12.27 5.17
C GLY A 168 6.69 11.01 4.67
N TYR A 169 6.63 10.77 3.36
CA TYR A 169 6.07 9.56 2.76
C TYR A 169 7.14 8.48 2.59
N LEU A 170 6.74 7.24 2.78
CA LEU A 170 7.50 6.06 2.37
C LEU A 170 7.12 5.65 0.94
N LEU A 171 8.00 4.90 0.30
CA LEU A 171 7.76 4.36 -1.04
C LEU A 171 7.41 2.88 -0.93
N GLY A 172 6.26 2.48 -1.46
CA GLY A 172 5.84 1.10 -1.60
C GLY A 172 6.60 0.43 -2.74
N VAL A 173 7.24 -0.69 -2.47
CA VAL A 173 8.04 -1.43 -3.43
C VAL A 173 7.46 -2.81 -3.63
N ASN A 174 6.99 -3.08 -4.85
CA ASN A 174 6.33 -4.32 -5.22
C ASN A 174 7.12 -5.16 -6.25
N GLY A 175 6.46 -6.19 -6.79
CA GLY A 175 7.05 -7.15 -7.72
C GLY A 175 7.71 -6.56 -8.96
N VAL A 176 7.32 -5.36 -9.38
CA VAL A 176 7.90 -4.67 -10.55
C VAL A 176 9.41 -4.49 -10.42
N ILE A 177 9.93 -4.33 -9.20
CA ILE A 177 11.39 -4.20 -8.99
C ILE A 177 12.18 -5.41 -9.49
N THR A 178 11.57 -6.58 -9.53
CA THR A 178 12.24 -7.81 -9.99
C THR A 178 12.32 -7.90 -11.51
N PHE A 179 11.55 -7.09 -12.26
CA PHE A 179 11.50 -7.18 -13.73
C PHE A 179 12.82 -6.76 -14.36
N LYS A 180 13.21 -7.45 -15.44
CA LYS A 180 14.53 -7.28 -16.08
C LYS A 180 14.89 -5.82 -16.37
N ASN A 181 13.95 -5.05 -16.90
CA ASN A 181 14.17 -3.67 -17.35
C ASN A 181 13.59 -2.62 -16.39
N ALA A 182 13.31 -2.97 -15.14
CA ALA A 182 12.73 -2.04 -14.18
C ALA A 182 13.73 -0.96 -13.77
N LYS A 183 13.49 0.28 -14.17
CA LYS A 183 14.32 1.45 -13.82
C LYS A 183 14.26 1.79 -12.32
N ILE A 184 13.19 1.38 -11.65
CA ILE A 184 12.98 1.64 -10.23
C ILE A 184 14.09 1.05 -9.34
N LYS A 185 14.85 0.06 -9.79
CA LYS A 185 15.98 -0.54 -9.06
C LYS A 185 17.01 0.50 -8.62
N GLU A 186 17.38 1.39 -9.53
CA GLU A 186 18.35 2.44 -9.27
C GLU A 186 17.80 3.47 -8.29
N VAL A 187 16.53 3.85 -8.46
CA VAL A 187 15.86 4.79 -7.56
C VAL A 187 15.78 4.23 -6.14
N ILE A 188 15.35 2.98 -5.98
CA ILE A 188 15.24 2.33 -4.66
C ILE A 188 16.62 2.21 -4.01
N LYS A 189 17.65 1.88 -4.77
CA LYS A 189 19.03 1.84 -4.25
C LYS A 189 19.50 3.20 -3.71
N ASP A 190 19.15 4.28 -4.39
CA ASP A 190 19.60 5.64 -4.06
C ASP A 190 18.83 6.27 -2.89
N VAL A 191 17.54 5.92 -2.70
CA VAL A 191 16.74 6.53 -1.63
C VAL A 191 17.01 5.95 -0.25
N GLY A 192 17.59 4.76 -0.14
CA GLY A 192 17.89 4.09 1.13
C GLY A 192 16.72 3.30 1.72
N LEU A 193 17.06 2.27 2.49
CA LEU A 193 16.10 1.32 3.08
C LEU A 193 15.19 1.95 4.12
N GLU A 194 15.56 3.07 4.71
CA GLU A 194 14.76 3.83 5.68
C GLU A 194 13.54 4.51 5.07
N ASN A 195 13.46 4.58 3.74
CA ASN A 195 12.40 5.26 3.00
C ASN A 195 11.48 4.34 2.22
N ILE A 196 11.62 3.02 2.40
CA ILE A 196 10.81 2.04 1.69
C ILE A 196 10.06 1.09 2.62
N ILE A 197 8.97 0.52 2.09
CA ILE A 197 8.28 -0.66 2.62
C ILE A 197 8.00 -1.63 1.49
N LEU A 198 7.72 -2.89 1.85
CA LEU A 198 7.47 -3.96 0.88
C LEU A 198 5.97 -4.22 0.76
N GLU A 199 5.53 -4.48 -0.45
CA GLU A 199 4.15 -4.80 -0.75
C GLU A 199 4.04 -5.73 -1.96
N THR A 200 2.88 -6.31 -2.22
CA THR A 200 2.69 -7.12 -3.43
C THR A 200 1.82 -6.47 -4.47
N ASP A 201 0.83 -5.68 -4.06
CA ASP A 201 -0.30 -5.28 -4.89
C ASP A 201 -1.07 -6.50 -5.44
N SER A 202 -1.07 -7.59 -4.67
CA SER A 202 -1.77 -8.81 -5.09
C SER A 202 -3.28 -8.59 -5.18
N PRO A 203 -3.95 -9.14 -6.20
CA PRO A 203 -3.54 -10.23 -7.10
C PRO A 203 -2.70 -9.81 -8.32
N TYR A 204 -2.28 -8.55 -8.41
CA TYR A 204 -1.56 -7.96 -9.55
C TYR A 204 -0.03 -8.00 -9.35
N LEU A 205 0.73 -7.57 -10.36
CA LEU A 205 2.16 -7.25 -10.33
C LEU A 205 3.07 -8.37 -9.80
N THR A 206 2.76 -9.63 -10.14
CA THR A 206 3.51 -10.82 -9.70
C THR A 206 4.99 -10.69 -10.02
N PRO A 207 5.90 -10.87 -9.01
CA PRO A 207 7.34 -10.80 -9.22
C PRO A 207 7.89 -11.97 -10.03
N GLU A 208 9.10 -11.80 -10.57
CA GLU A 208 9.90 -12.94 -11.05
C GLU A 208 10.29 -13.85 -9.85
N PRO A 209 10.33 -15.16 -10.02
CA PRO A 209 10.13 -15.93 -11.26
C PRO A 209 8.67 -16.32 -11.54
N PHE A 210 7.70 -15.75 -10.82
CA PHE A 210 6.30 -16.18 -10.88
C PHE A 210 5.44 -15.38 -11.85
N ARG A 211 6.01 -14.48 -12.66
CA ARG A 211 5.25 -13.68 -13.64
C ARG A 211 4.30 -14.53 -14.48
N GLY A 212 3.11 -13.95 -14.76
CA GLY A 212 2.05 -14.64 -15.49
C GLY A 212 1.14 -15.54 -14.64
N LYS A 213 1.45 -15.69 -13.36
CA LYS A 213 0.55 -16.32 -12.36
C LYS A 213 -0.15 -15.24 -11.54
N GLN A 214 -1.23 -15.59 -10.87
CA GLN A 214 -1.87 -14.73 -9.90
C GLN A 214 -0.91 -14.44 -8.74
N ASN A 215 -0.80 -13.17 -8.35
CA ASN A 215 0.02 -12.76 -7.23
C ASN A 215 -0.65 -13.11 -5.89
N ASN A 216 0.13 -13.16 -4.83
CA ASN A 216 -0.34 -13.35 -3.46
C ASN A 216 0.66 -12.75 -2.46
N PRO A 217 0.27 -12.46 -1.21
CA PRO A 217 1.14 -11.84 -0.22
C PRO A 217 2.45 -12.59 0.06
N GLY A 218 2.47 -13.92 -0.12
CA GLY A 218 3.69 -14.73 0.05
C GLY A 218 4.83 -14.28 -0.85
N HIS A 219 4.53 -13.62 -1.97
CA HIS A 219 5.55 -13.15 -2.91
C HIS A 219 6.31 -11.89 -2.44
N VAL A 220 5.93 -11.25 -1.32
CA VAL A 220 6.82 -10.26 -0.65
C VAL A 220 8.20 -10.88 -0.38
N PHE A 221 8.28 -12.17 -0.13
CA PHE A 221 9.55 -12.85 0.13
C PHE A 221 10.50 -12.81 -1.08
N GLU A 222 9.97 -12.93 -2.30
CA GLU A 222 10.77 -12.79 -3.52
C GLU A 222 11.26 -11.35 -3.72
N ILE A 223 10.40 -10.39 -3.43
CA ILE A 223 10.76 -8.96 -3.46
C ILE A 223 11.85 -8.68 -2.41
N ALA A 224 11.69 -9.23 -1.21
CA ALA A 224 12.67 -9.10 -0.14
C ALA A 224 14.04 -9.70 -0.51
N LYS A 225 14.07 -10.88 -1.11
CA LYS A 225 15.33 -11.49 -1.61
C LYS A 225 16.01 -10.56 -2.62
N PHE A 226 15.25 -10.07 -3.58
CA PHE A 226 15.79 -9.16 -4.59
C PHE A 226 16.38 -7.88 -3.98
N ILE A 227 15.68 -7.26 -3.03
CA ILE A 227 16.15 -6.04 -2.36
C ILE A 227 17.34 -6.32 -1.46
N ALA A 228 17.36 -7.43 -0.73
CA ALA A 228 18.50 -7.83 0.09
C ALA A 228 19.77 -8.00 -0.77
N ASP A 229 19.65 -8.66 -1.92
CA ASP A 229 20.75 -8.80 -2.90
C ASP A 229 21.17 -7.44 -3.47
N LEU A 230 20.22 -6.55 -3.81
CA LEU A 230 20.49 -5.22 -4.35
C LEU A 230 21.33 -4.36 -3.39
N TYR A 231 21.08 -4.49 -2.09
CA TYR A 231 21.80 -3.76 -1.03
C TYR A 231 22.96 -4.55 -0.43
N ASN A 232 23.18 -5.81 -0.86
CA ASN A 232 24.17 -6.72 -0.30
C ASN A 232 24.08 -6.84 1.23
N ILE A 233 22.86 -7.12 1.72
CA ILE A 233 22.55 -7.31 3.15
C ILE A 233 21.80 -8.65 3.36
N SER A 234 21.70 -9.08 4.62
CA SER A 234 20.90 -10.24 4.96
C SER A 234 19.39 -9.94 4.92
N LEU A 235 18.57 -10.98 4.70
CA LEU A 235 17.11 -10.88 4.85
C LEU A 235 16.70 -10.45 6.27
N GLU A 236 17.46 -10.84 7.29
CA GLU A 236 17.24 -10.43 8.68
C GLU A 236 17.41 -8.91 8.84
N GLU A 237 18.47 -8.35 8.29
CA GLU A 237 18.71 -6.90 8.33
C GLU A 237 17.64 -6.13 7.57
N LEU A 238 17.23 -6.62 6.39
CA LEU A 238 16.15 -6.01 5.61
C LEU A 238 14.83 -6.05 6.39
N ALA A 239 14.43 -7.21 6.94
CA ALA A 239 13.21 -7.35 7.72
C ALA A 239 13.20 -6.39 8.91
N LYS A 240 14.31 -6.26 9.64
CA LYS A 240 14.44 -5.33 10.76
C LYS A 240 14.23 -3.88 10.34
N LYS A 241 14.80 -3.47 9.20
CA LYS A 241 14.69 -2.09 8.70
C LYS A 241 13.28 -1.79 8.21
N THR A 242 12.71 -2.66 7.37
CA THR A 242 11.35 -2.46 6.83
C THR A 242 10.28 -2.54 7.93
N ASN A 243 10.37 -3.47 8.87
CA ASN A 243 9.44 -3.54 10.01
C ASN A 243 9.53 -2.29 10.92
N LYS A 244 10.73 -1.71 11.09
CA LYS A 244 10.87 -0.43 11.78
C LYS A 244 10.15 0.71 11.04
N ASN A 245 10.25 0.77 9.72
CA ASN A 245 9.55 1.76 8.91
C ASN A 245 8.03 1.60 9.05
N ILE A 246 7.54 0.36 8.98
CA ILE A 246 6.11 0.01 9.15
C ILE A 246 5.62 0.42 10.54
N ALA A 247 6.32 0.07 11.61
CA ALA A 247 5.96 0.44 12.98
C ALA A 247 5.97 1.97 13.22
N ASN A 248 6.83 2.68 12.50
CA ASN A 248 6.87 4.14 12.55
C ASN A 248 5.71 4.78 11.77
N MET A 249 5.28 4.20 10.67
CA MET A 249 4.20 4.69 9.84
C MET A 249 2.83 4.30 10.40
N TYR A 250 2.61 3.03 10.65
CA TYR A 250 1.31 2.47 11.03
C TYR A 250 1.23 2.25 12.55
N LYS A 251 1.02 3.32 13.32
CA LYS A 251 1.05 3.32 14.79
C LYS A 251 0.04 2.39 15.46
N LYS A 252 -1.03 2.03 14.78
CA LYS A 252 -2.01 1.05 15.27
C LYS A 252 -1.56 -0.40 15.08
N MET A 253 -0.57 -0.68 14.19
CA MET A 253 -0.06 -2.04 14.01
C MET A 253 0.81 -2.44 15.23
N LYS A 254 0.46 -3.58 15.80
CA LYS A 254 1.26 -4.21 16.86
C LYS A 254 2.13 -5.29 16.21
N LEU A 255 3.39 -4.94 15.95
CA LEU A 255 4.39 -5.86 15.40
C LEU A 255 5.16 -6.49 16.55
N ASP A 256 5.07 -7.83 16.69
CA ASP A 256 5.76 -8.61 17.75
C ASP A 256 7.12 -9.12 17.26
#